data_0a89418880dde77a5c01347564db072d
#
_entry.id   0a89418880dde77a5c01347564db072d
#
_cell.length_a   1.000
_cell.length_b   1.000
_cell.length_c   1.000
_cell.angle_alpha   90.00
_cell.angle_beta   90.00
_cell.angle_gamma   90.00
#
_symmetry.space_group_name_H-M   'P 1'
#
loop_
_entity.id
_entity.type
_entity.pdbx_description
1 polymer ?
#
loop_
_entity_poly.entity_id
_entity_poly.type
_entity_poly.pdbx_seq_one_letter_code
_entity_poly.pdbx_strand_id
1 'polypeptide(L)'
;MRNCWRGLMRDRRRPARLPFLALGMATAALIAAGCGSSTGSGSASGAHSSKAVTIGASLPLSGDLSQPGKSAQQGYQIWQDMVNAKGGLLGRKVQMKIVDDASSQKTIVTDYNRLINENHVDLLLGTFSSLLNLPASSVAEKNRMVYVEPAGGAPEMFQRGFKYLFFAQPAISVHQADLFSKWVLSLPPDKRPKTAAYISQNDPFAMPVVQAVQKQLSAGGVKTVYGLKLYPADQTSFDAPVNAIKSSNADIVVQGAVFDDAIGVIRQMKQVGYNPKVLFQTSAPSEGDQFAKGVGKGNTEGIFYAVSWSASADTPQNKAFVSEYQRRFGGTPPEDAADAFGTAQVLEAAVAGTKSFDQDKIRDWLHSHTVNTVEGPLKWDSTGAPQSQFLVAQWQGPQTQIVLPTSLATSKNVVFPKPSWK
;
A
#
# COMPACT_ATOMS: atom_id res chain seq x y z
N MET A 1 1.84 -1.56 61.10
CA MET A 1 0.60 -0.91 61.64
C MET A 1 -0.43 -1.07 60.53
N ARG A 2 -1.31 -2.10 60.55
CA ARG A 2 -2.66 -2.12 61.20
C ARG A 2 -3.46 -0.92 60.69
N ASN A 3 -4.62 -0.96 60.12
CA ASN A 3 -5.77 -1.86 60.03
C ASN A 3 -6.68 -1.35 58.91
N CYS A 4 -7.35 -2.24 58.12
CA CYS A 4 -8.72 -2.75 58.32
C CYS A 4 -9.88 -1.74 58.18
N TRP A 5 -10.80 -2.13 57.30
CA TRP A 5 -12.25 -2.39 57.50
C TRP A 5 -12.90 -2.54 56.13
N ARG A 6 -13.42 -3.71 55.66
CA ARG A 6 -14.72 -4.39 55.84
C ARG A 6 -15.86 -3.40 55.70
N GLY A 7 -16.79 -3.56 54.85
CA GLY A 7 -17.61 -4.63 54.36
C GLY A 7 -19.03 -4.06 54.13
N LEU A 8 -19.82 -4.62 53.28
CA LEU A 8 -21.18 -5.07 53.54
C LEU A 8 -21.87 -5.51 52.25
N MET A 9 -22.29 -6.73 52.34
CA MET A 9 -23.21 -7.48 51.45
C MET A 9 -24.66 -6.97 51.60
N ARG A 10 -25.44 -7.44 50.64
CA ARG A 10 -26.89 -7.77 50.63
C ARG A 10 -27.64 -7.09 49.51
N ASP A 11 -28.58 -7.64 48.83
CA ASP A 11 -29.24 -8.94 48.89
C ASP A 11 -30.04 -9.17 47.58
N ARG A 12 -30.21 -10.41 47.27
CA ARG A 12 -31.12 -11.11 46.37
C ARG A 12 -32.51 -10.46 46.18
N ARG A 13 -33.08 -10.62 44.96
CA ARG A 13 -34.37 -11.30 44.77
C ARG A 13 -34.66 -11.59 43.29
N ARG A 14 -34.71 -12.86 42.93
CA ARG A 14 -35.66 -13.47 41.99
C ARG A 14 -36.84 -13.90 42.87
N PRO A 15 -38.05 -14.29 42.40
CA PRO A 15 -38.44 -14.91 41.14
C PRO A 15 -39.83 -14.48 40.61
N ALA A 16 -40.26 -14.96 39.45
CA ALA A 16 -41.56 -15.63 39.29
C ALA A 16 -41.72 -16.23 37.89
N ARG A 17 -41.93 -17.52 37.89
CA ARG A 17 -42.50 -18.32 36.78
C ARG A 17 -44.00 -18.36 36.93
N LEU A 18 -44.74 -18.56 35.81
CA LEU A 18 -45.74 -19.60 35.55
C LEU A 18 -46.78 -19.13 34.50
N PRO A 19 -47.67 -19.98 34.00
CA PRO A 19 -47.55 -20.67 32.72
C PRO A 19 -48.89 -20.73 31.93
N PHE A 20 -48.83 -21.53 30.78
CA PHE A 20 -49.95 -22.22 30.11
C PHE A 20 -51.13 -21.42 29.50
N LEU A 21 -51.39 -21.65 28.21
CA LEU A 21 -52.48 -22.62 27.82
C LEU A 21 -52.46 -22.77 26.28
N ALA A 22 -52.49 -24.01 25.87
CA ALA A 22 -52.72 -24.53 24.55
C ALA A 22 -54.24 -24.66 24.28
N LEU A 23 -54.57 -24.64 23.00
CA LEU A 23 -55.75 -25.28 22.39
C LEU A 23 -55.86 -24.76 20.96
N GLY A 24 -55.89 -25.45 19.86
CA GLY A 24 -56.36 -26.78 19.57
C GLY A 24 -57.20 -26.74 18.29
N MET A 25 -56.96 -27.72 17.39
CA MET A 25 -57.81 -28.22 16.30
C MET A 25 -58.07 -27.33 15.08
N ALA A 26 -57.83 -27.75 13.91
CA ALA A 26 -57.98 -28.96 13.11
C ALA A 26 -58.93 -28.75 11.91
N THR A 27 -58.59 -29.43 10.81
CA THR A 27 -59.41 -29.81 9.63
C THR A 27 -59.53 -28.76 8.52
N ALA A 28 -59.53 -29.06 7.22
CA ALA A 28 -59.55 -30.31 6.45
C ALA A 28 -59.07 -30.06 5.03
N ALA A 29 -58.70 -31.11 4.38
CA ALA A 29 -58.28 -31.22 2.97
C ALA A 29 -59.38 -30.93 1.96
N LEU A 30 -58.99 -30.44 0.79
CA LEU A 30 -59.69 -30.74 -0.46
C LEU A 30 -58.71 -30.76 -1.64
N ILE A 31 -58.69 -31.89 -2.27
CA ILE A 31 -57.96 -32.23 -3.49
C ILE A 31 -58.75 -31.67 -4.70
N ALA A 32 -58.06 -31.00 -5.61
CA ALA A 32 -58.56 -30.85 -6.97
C ALA A 32 -57.40 -31.00 -7.93
N ALA A 33 -57.40 -32.07 -8.66
CA ALA A 33 -56.54 -32.37 -9.80
C ALA A 33 -56.93 -31.48 -10.99
N GLY A 34 -55.94 -30.83 -11.59
CA GLY A 34 -56.07 -30.08 -12.83
C GLY A 34 -54.84 -30.34 -13.71
N CYS A 35 -54.93 -31.26 -14.64
CA CYS A 35 -53.98 -31.43 -15.73
C CYS A 35 -54.07 -30.22 -16.67
N GLY A 36 -52.98 -29.49 -16.84
CA GLY A 36 -52.81 -28.45 -17.82
C GLY A 36 -51.36 -28.50 -18.36
N SER A 37 -51.21 -29.19 -19.50
CA SER A 37 -49.96 -29.20 -20.28
C SER A 37 -49.75 -27.83 -20.92
N SER A 38 -48.72 -27.11 -20.49
CA SER A 38 -48.17 -25.99 -21.22
C SER A 38 -46.64 -26.16 -21.32
N THR A 39 -46.22 -26.52 -22.53
CA THR A 39 -44.83 -26.49 -22.99
C THR A 39 -44.30 -25.04 -22.89
N GLY A 40 -43.67 -24.71 -21.80
CA GLY A 40 -42.90 -23.50 -21.62
C GLY A 40 -41.43 -23.82 -21.70
N SER A 41 -40.77 -23.36 -22.75
CA SER A 41 -39.30 -23.36 -22.88
C SER A 41 -38.69 -22.58 -21.73
N GLY A 42 -38.37 -23.27 -20.65
CA GLY A 42 -37.60 -22.72 -19.56
C GLY A 42 -36.15 -22.58 -19.97
N SER A 43 -35.73 -21.38 -20.29
CA SER A 43 -34.31 -21.03 -20.30
C SER A 43 -33.69 -21.50 -18.96
N ALA A 44 -32.82 -22.47 -19.05
CA ALA A 44 -31.99 -22.88 -17.93
C ALA A 44 -31.08 -21.73 -17.58
N SER A 45 -31.54 -20.86 -16.67
CA SER A 45 -30.67 -19.96 -15.93
C SER A 45 -29.74 -20.85 -15.12
N GLY A 46 -28.52 -20.99 -15.61
CA GLY A 46 -27.47 -21.67 -14.88
C GLY A 46 -27.39 -21.08 -13.49
N ALA A 47 -27.71 -21.89 -12.49
CA ALA A 47 -27.52 -21.53 -11.08
C ALA A 47 -26.03 -21.28 -10.88
N HIS A 48 -25.59 -20.02 -11.04
CA HIS A 48 -24.25 -19.62 -10.64
C HIS A 48 -24.12 -19.92 -9.14
N SER A 49 -23.10 -20.67 -8.77
CA SER A 49 -22.73 -20.95 -7.39
C SER A 49 -22.83 -19.66 -6.57
N SER A 50 -23.75 -19.63 -5.61
CA SER A 50 -24.00 -18.46 -4.74
C SER A 50 -22.84 -18.16 -3.77
N LYS A 51 -21.79 -19.00 -3.75
CA LYS A 51 -20.65 -18.87 -2.87
C LYS A 51 -19.81 -17.65 -3.28
N ALA A 52 -19.57 -16.74 -2.33
CA ALA A 52 -18.68 -15.59 -2.54
C ALA A 52 -17.26 -16.04 -2.93
N VAL A 53 -16.54 -15.19 -3.65
CA VAL A 53 -15.08 -15.32 -3.87
C VAL A 53 -14.40 -14.77 -2.63
N THR A 54 -13.61 -15.60 -1.96
CA THR A 54 -12.85 -15.17 -0.78
C THR A 54 -11.43 -14.78 -1.22
N ILE A 55 -11.02 -13.56 -0.92
CA ILE A 55 -9.66 -13.05 -1.21
C ILE A 55 -8.95 -12.85 0.12
N GLY A 56 -7.80 -13.51 0.29
CA GLY A 56 -6.98 -13.42 1.49
C GLY A 56 -5.92 -12.34 1.37
N ALA A 57 -5.74 -11.57 2.44
CA ALA A 57 -4.60 -10.66 2.62
C ALA A 57 -4.19 -10.63 4.10
N SER A 58 -2.90 -10.48 4.38
CA SER A 58 -2.38 -10.18 5.70
C SER A 58 -1.75 -8.79 5.63
N LEU A 59 -2.12 -7.89 6.54
CA LEU A 59 -1.68 -6.50 6.55
C LEU A 59 -1.12 -6.13 7.93
N PRO A 60 -0.13 -5.23 8.01
CA PRO A 60 0.36 -4.72 9.28
C PRO A 60 -0.65 -3.70 9.83
N LEU A 61 -1.71 -4.16 10.49
CA LEU A 61 -2.72 -3.28 11.09
C LEU A 61 -2.30 -2.77 12.48
N SER A 62 -1.28 -3.37 13.06
CA SER A 62 -0.61 -2.97 14.29
C SER A 62 0.92 -3.05 14.12
N GLY A 63 1.69 -2.51 15.11
CA GLY A 63 3.16 -2.42 15.03
C GLY A 63 3.65 -1.25 14.19
N ASP A 64 4.96 -1.27 13.86
CA ASP A 64 5.69 -0.14 13.29
C ASP A 64 5.24 0.24 11.86
N LEU A 65 4.66 -0.70 11.12
CA LEU A 65 4.16 -0.50 9.75
C LEU A 65 2.64 -0.26 9.71
N SER A 66 2.02 0.05 10.87
CA SER A 66 0.56 0.08 10.98
C SER A 66 -0.11 1.22 10.21
N GLN A 67 0.57 2.35 10.01
CA GLN A 67 -0.01 3.47 9.26
C GLN A 67 -0.23 3.09 7.78
N PRO A 68 0.80 2.69 7.00
CA PRO A 68 0.61 2.25 5.63
C PRO A 68 -0.27 0.99 5.51
N GLY A 69 -0.19 0.06 6.47
CA GLY A 69 -1.06 -1.13 6.47
C GLY A 69 -2.55 -0.78 6.58
N LYS A 70 -2.92 0.19 7.39
CA LYS A 70 -4.30 0.70 7.49
C LYS A 70 -4.73 1.45 6.23
N SER A 71 -3.82 2.21 5.61
CA SER A 71 -4.06 2.86 4.32
C SER A 71 -4.36 1.82 3.24
N ALA A 72 -3.56 0.77 3.15
CA ALA A 72 -3.80 -0.34 2.21
C ALA A 72 -5.15 -1.06 2.47
N GLN A 73 -5.49 -1.29 3.75
CA GLN A 73 -6.80 -1.87 4.11
C GLN A 73 -7.96 -1.03 3.57
N GLN A 74 -7.87 0.30 3.67
CA GLN A 74 -8.90 1.21 3.16
C GLN A 74 -9.05 1.09 1.64
N GLY A 75 -7.94 1.00 0.90
CA GLY A 75 -7.93 0.78 -0.54
C GLY A 75 -8.63 -0.52 -0.94
N TYR A 76 -8.27 -1.63 -0.31
CA TYR A 76 -8.91 -2.94 -0.54
C TYR A 76 -10.40 -2.94 -0.22
N GLN A 77 -10.82 -2.27 0.86
CA GLN A 77 -12.24 -2.16 1.23
C GLN A 77 -13.04 -1.38 0.19
N ILE A 78 -12.51 -0.24 -0.29
CA ILE A 78 -13.17 0.54 -1.35
C ILE A 78 -13.30 -0.30 -2.62
N TRP A 79 -12.23 -0.97 -3.05
CA TRP A 79 -12.29 -1.83 -4.23
C TRP A 79 -13.31 -2.95 -4.07
N GLN A 80 -13.33 -3.65 -2.93
CA GLN A 80 -14.31 -4.72 -2.67
C GLN A 80 -15.74 -4.23 -2.86
N ASP A 81 -16.07 -3.07 -2.31
CA ASP A 81 -17.43 -2.53 -2.40
C ASP A 81 -17.76 -2.09 -3.82
N MET A 82 -16.80 -1.47 -4.53
CA MET A 82 -17.00 -1.03 -5.91
C MET A 82 -17.16 -2.21 -6.88
N VAL A 83 -16.35 -3.27 -6.74
CA VAL A 83 -16.49 -4.47 -7.57
C VAL A 83 -17.78 -5.21 -7.25
N ASN A 84 -18.17 -5.27 -5.99
CA ASN A 84 -19.42 -5.87 -5.56
C ASN A 84 -20.67 -5.11 -6.07
N ALA A 85 -20.60 -3.77 -6.13
CA ALA A 85 -21.66 -2.96 -6.72
C ALA A 85 -21.88 -3.28 -8.22
N LYS A 86 -20.81 -3.69 -8.93
CA LYS A 86 -20.85 -4.11 -10.34
C LYS A 86 -21.22 -5.58 -10.56
N GLY A 87 -21.51 -6.35 -9.51
CA GLY A 87 -21.86 -7.77 -9.60
C GLY A 87 -20.78 -8.75 -9.16
N GLY A 88 -19.63 -8.25 -8.70
CA GLY A 88 -18.51 -9.07 -8.21
C GLY A 88 -17.63 -9.63 -9.33
N LEU A 89 -16.83 -10.64 -9.01
CA LEU A 89 -15.95 -11.32 -9.95
C LEU A 89 -16.70 -12.50 -10.59
N LEU A 90 -16.82 -12.50 -11.91
CA LEU A 90 -17.56 -13.52 -12.67
C LEU A 90 -18.98 -13.81 -12.12
N GLY A 91 -19.67 -12.75 -11.66
CA GLY A 91 -21.03 -12.86 -11.08
C GLY A 91 -21.06 -13.31 -9.61
N ARG A 92 -19.91 -13.51 -8.96
CA ARG A 92 -19.80 -13.89 -7.55
C ARG A 92 -19.37 -12.69 -6.71
N LYS A 93 -20.02 -12.42 -5.60
CA LYS A 93 -19.61 -11.37 -4.65
C LYS A 93 -18.21 -11.67 -4.10
N VAL A 94 -17.42 -10.63 -3.92
CA VAL A 94 -16.09 -10.69 -3.29
C VAL A 94 -16.23 -10.49 -1.78
N GLN A 95 -15.50 -11.28 -1.02
CA GLN A 95 -15.33 -11.12 0.42
C GLN A 95 -13.82 -11.10 0.73
N MET A 96 -13.33 -9.97 1.19
CA MET A 96 -11.96 -9.87 1.70
C MET A 96 -11.84 -10.52 3.07
N LYS A 97 -10.81 -11.35 3.24
CA LYS A 97 -10.38 -11.89 4.53
C LYS A 97 -9.02 -11.30 4.87
N ILE A 98 -9.06 -10.18 5.60
CA ILE A 98 -7.86 -9.46 6.04
C ILE A 98 -7.53 -9.86 7.47
N VAL A 99 -6.26 -10.20 7.73
CA VAL A 99 -5.70 -10.51 9.05
C VAL A 99 -4.57 -9.54 9.38
N ASP A 100 -4.26 -9.39 10.68
CA ASP A 100 -3.19 -8.51 11.16
C ASP A 100 -1.90 -9.31 11.37
N ASP A 101 -0.83 -8.97 10.65
CA ASP A 101 0.49 -9.58 10.83
C ASP A 101 1.33 -8.91 11.92
N ALA A 102 0.82 -7.84 12.51
CA ALA A 102 1.49 -7.05 13.55
C ALA A 102 2.91 -6.59 13.14
N SER A 103 3.10 -6.28 11.86
CA SER A 103 4.40 -5.89 11.28
C SER A 103 5.48 -6.98 11.41
N SER A 104 5.09 -8.25 11.51
CA SER A 104 5.98 -9.37 11.84
C SER A 104 6.15 -10.34 10.66
N GLN A 105 7.39 -10.50 10.20
CA GLN A 105 7.74 -11.48 9.16
C GLN A 105 7.36 -12.93 9.54
N LYS A 106 7.41 -13.28 10.82
CA LYS A 106 7.02 -14.62 11.29
C LYS A 106 5.50 -14.79 11.22
N THR A 107 4.76 -13.79 11.65
CA THR A 107 3.30 -13.83 11.68
C THR A 107 2.74 -13.91 10.27
N ILE A 108 3.24 -13.11 9.33
CA ILE A 108 2.74 -13.10 7.95
C ILE A 108 2.90 -14.44 7.25
N VAL A 109 4.00 -15.17 7.49
CA VAL A 109 4.17 -16.54 6.98
C VAL A 109 3.09 -17.46 7.51
N THR A 110 2.79 -17.39 8.80
CA THR A 110 1.70 -18.17 9.44
C THR A 110 0.35 -17.79 8.85
N ASP A 111 0.11 -16.51 8.65
CA ASP A 111 -1.15 -15.99 8.13
C ASP A 111 -1.44 -16.47 6.71
N TYR A 112 -0.48 -16.34 5.78
CA TYR A 112 -0.69 -16.82 4.42
C TYR A 112 -0.83 -18.33 4.34
N ASN A 113 -0.08 -19.09 5.17
CA ASN A 113 -0.30 -20.54 5.27
C ASN A 113 -1.72 -20.86 5.74
N ARG A 114 -2.23 -20.14 6.76
CA ARG A 114 -3.59 -20.32 7.28
C ARG A 114 -4.66 -19.89 6.26
N LEU A 115 -4.47 -18.74 5.60
CA LEU A 115 -5.38 -18.26 4.56
C LEU A 115 -5.54 -19.28 3.43
N ILE A 116 -4.44 -19.89 2.98
CA ILE A 116 -4.42 -20.86 1.90
C ILE A 116 -4.96 -22.22 2.35
N ASN A 117 -4.36 -22.81 3.40
CA ASN A 117 -4.54 -24.22 3.72
C ASN A 117 -5.72 -24.51 4.67
N GLU A 118 -6.11 -23.53 5.51
CA GLU A 118 -7.21 -23.70 6.46
C GLU A 118 -8.46 -22.93 6.04
N ASN A 119 -8.28 -21.70 5.56
CA ASN A 119 -9.39 -20.86 5.15
C ASN A 119 -9.78 -21.06 3.67
N HIS A 120 -8.96 -21.74 2.90
CA HIS A 120 -9.18 -22.07 1.48
C HIS A 120 -9.64 -20.85 0.67
N VAL A 121 -8.91 -19.74 0.79
CA VAL A 121 -9.19 -18.53 0.00
C VAL A 121 -9.02 -18.81 -1.48
N ASP A 122 -9.87 -18.21 -2.31
CA ASP A 122 -9.83 -18.41 -3.77
C ASP A 122 -8.64 -17.67 -4.42
N LEU A 123 -8.27 -16.50 -3.88
CA LEU A 123 -7.25 -15.59 -4.42
C LEU A 123 -6.47 -14.93 -3.27
N LEU A 124 -5.30 -14.36 -3.59
CA LEU A 124 -4.46 -13.63 -2.65
C LEU A 124 -4.20 -12.20 -3.13
N LEU A 125 -4.10 -11.29 -2.19
CA LEU A 125 -3.51 -9.97 -2.36
C LEU A 125 -2.37 -9.79 -1.36
N GLY A 126 -1.41 -8.95 -1.72
CA GLY A 126 -0.22 -8.70 -0.92
C GLY A 126 -0.41 -7.69 0.20
N THR A 127 0.70 -7.37 0.82
CA THR A 127 0.81 -6.54 2.01
C THR A 127 1.70 -5.31 1.77
N PHE A 128 1.83 -4.45 2.76
CA PHE A 128 2.92 -3.51 2.93
C PHE A 128 4.00 -4.20 3.78
N SER A 129 5.20 -4.18 3.52
CA SER A 129 6.19 -3.60 2.68
C SER A 129 7.03 -4.70 2.01
N SER A 130 8.17 -4.40 1.38
CA SER A 130 9.13 -5.45 0.93
C SER A 130 9.52 -6.40 2.04
N LEU A 131 9.74 -5.89 3.25
CA LEU A 131 10.08 -6.69 4.44
C LEU A 131 9.08 -7.83 4.67
N LEU A 132 7.79 -7.58 4.48
CA LEU A 132 6.71 -8.54 4.70
C LEU A 132 6.36 -9.31 3.42
N ASN A 133 6.43 -8.66 2.24
CA ASN A 133 6.17 -9.31 0.96
C ASN A 133 7.22 -10.38 0.60
N LEU A 134 8.49 -10.21 1.02
CA LEU A 134 9.54 -11.20 0.82
C LEU A 134 9.17 -12.60 1.33
N PRO A 135 8.82 -12.80 2.61
CA PRO A 135 8.39 -14.10 3.09
C PRO A 135 6.99 -14.50 2.61
N ALA A 136 6.04 -13.56 2.50
CA ALA A 136 4.67 -13.84 2.05
C ALA A 136 4.62 -14.41 0.64
N SER A 137 5.33 -13.81 -0.31
CA SER A 137 5.42 -14.28 -1.68
C SER A 137 6.05 -15.67 -1.82
N SER A 138 6.95 -16.05 -0.90
CA SER A 138 7.49 -17.42 -0.85
C SER A 138 6.43 -18.45 -0.48
N VAL A 139 5.49 -18.10 0.41
CA VAL A 139 4.34 -18.97 0.74
C VAL A 139 3.41 -19.09 -0.45
N ALA A 140 3.09 -17.99 -1.13
CA ALA A 140 2.24 -17.99 -2.31
C ALA A 140 2.84 -18.81 -3.46
N GLU A 141 4.13 -18.60 -3.78
CA GLU A 141 4.85 -19.35 -4.81
C GLU A 141 4.84 -20.85 -4.56
N LYS A 142 5.15 -21.27 -3.31
CA LYS A 142 5.13 -22.69 -2.91
C LYS A 142 3.76 -23.34 -3.12
N ASN A 143 2.69 -22.58 -2.94
CA ASN A 143 1.32 -23.05 -3.11
C ASN A 143 0.77 -22.78 -4.53
N ARG A 144 1.60 -22.26 -5.44
CA ARG A 144 1.22 -21.91 -6.82
C ARG A 144 0.00 -20.99 -6.87
N MET A 145 -0.06 -20.01 -5.96
CA MET A 145 -1.11 -18.98 -5.93
C MET A 145 -0.55 -17.65 -6.42
N VAL A 146 -1.26 -17.02 -7.34
CA VAL A 146 -0.92 -15.67 -7.80
C VAL A 146 -0.95 -14.71 -6.62
N TYR A 147 0.11 -13.95 -6.49
CA TYR A 147 0.34 -12.99 -5.45
C TYR A 147 0.60 -11.61 -6.08
N VAL A 148 -0.43 -10.79 -6.14
CA VAL A 148 -0.31 -9.40 -6.58
C VAL A 148 -0.15 -8.54 -5.34
N GLU A 149 0.91 -7.72 -5.29
CA GLU A 149 1.25 -6.99 -4.08
C GLU A 149 1.46 -5.49 -4.35
N PRO A 150 1.09 -4.62 -3.37
CA PRO A 150 1.06 -3.17 -3.57
C PRO A 150 2.38 -2.45 -3.27
N ALA A 151 3.31 -3.04 -2.49
CA ALA A 151 4.39 -2.25 -1.88
C ALA A 151 5.69 -3.03 -1.64
N GLY A 152 6.04 -3.96 -2.53
CA GLY A 152 7.20 -4.85 -2.40
C GLY A 152 8.26 -4.66 -3.48
N GLY A 153 8.84 -3.47 -3.62
CA GLY A 153 9.78 -3.15 -4.70
C GLY A 153 11.24 -3.58 -4.46
N ALA A 154 11.57 -4.39 -3.45
CA ALA A 154 12.94 -4.83 -3.21
C ALA A 154 13.48 -5.67 -4.38
N PRO A 155 14.69 -5.37 -4.91
CA PRO A 155 15.23 -6.09 -6.06
C PRO A 155 15.33 -7.61 -5.86
N GLU A 156 15.64 -8.05 -4.65
CA GLU A 156 15.76 -9.48 -4.33
C GLU A 156 14.46 -10.25 -4.52
N MET A 157 13.29 -9.60 -4.42
CA MET A 157 12.00 -10.25 -4.68
C MET A 157 11.91 -10.84 -6.08
N PHE A 158 12.49 -10.14 -7.06
CA PHE A 158 12.42 -10.48 -8.49
C PHE A 158 13.62 -11.30 -8.99
N GLN A 159 14.57 -11.64 -8.10
CA GLN A 159 15.75 -12.45 -8.40
C GLN A 159 15.62 -13.91 -7.97
N ARG A 160 14.49 -14.29 -7.36
CA ARG A 160 14.24 -15.64 -6.81
C ARG A 160 13.69 -16.64 -7.81
N GLY A 161 13.40 -16.19 -9.04
CA GLY A 161 12.80 -17.02 -10.10
C GLY A 161 11.34 -17.40 -9.87
N PHE A 162 10.62 -16.63 -9.03
CA PHE A 162 9.21 -16.81 -8.77
C PHE A 162 8.37 -16.48 -10.01
N LYS A 163 7.25 -17.18 -10.18
CA LYS A 163 6.36 -17.03 -11.34
C LYS A 163 5.00 -16.48 -11.00
N TYR A 164 4.59 -16.60 -9.74
CA TYR A 164 3.27 -16.20 -9.26
C TYR A 164 3.27 -14.83 -8.56
N LEU A 165 4.42 -14.16 -8.48
CA LEU A 165 4.59 -12.84 -7.90
C LEU A 165 4.39 -11.75 -8.96
N PHE A 166 3.62 -10.69 -8.63
CA PHE A 166 3.42 -9.52 -9.47
C PHE A 166 3.38 -8.27 -8.60
N PHE A 167 4.28 -7.32 -8.85
CA PHE A 167 4.31 -6.04 -8.14
C PHE A 167 3.45 -5.02 -8.87
N ALA A 168 2.47 -4.46 -8.19
CA ALA A 168 1.47 -3.57 -8.78
C ALA A 168 1.83 -2.08 -8.60
N GLN A 169 3.08 -1.73 -8.81
CA GLN A 169 3.56 -0.35 -8.90
C GLN A 169 4.39 -0.17 -10.19
N PRO A 170 4.80 1.07 -10.55
CA PRO A 170 5.44 1.32 -11.84
C PRO A 170 6.81 0.67 -12.05
N ALA A 171 7.65 0.56 -11.00
CA ALA A 171 9.01 0.00 -11.10
C ALA A 171 9.52 -0.52 -9.76
N ILE A 172 10.56 -1.35 -9.78
CA ILE A 172 11.25 -1.79 -8.55
C ILE A 172 12.06 -0.64 -7.92
N SER A 173 12.42 -0.78 -6.65
CA SER A 173 12.98 0.29 -5.81
C SER A 173 14.22 0.97 -6.39
N VAL A 174 15.12 0.25 -7.06
CA VAL A 174 16.34 0.84 -7.67
C VAL A 174 16.05 1.86 -8.77
N HIS A 175 14.85 1.88 -9.31
CA HIS A 175 14.38 2.82 -10.33
C HIS A 175 13.42 3.89 -9.78
N GLN A 176 13.08 3.82 -8.49
CA GLN A 176 12.09 4.72 -7.89
C GLN A 176 12.46 6.21 -8.04
N ALA A 177 13.73 6.56 -7.89
CA ALA A 177 14.19 7.94 -7.91
C ALA A 177 14.96 8.33 -9.19
N ASP A 178 14.82 7.59 -10.29
CA ASP A 178 15.53 7.85 -11.55
C ASP A 178 15.24 9.25 -12.10
N LEU A 179 13.98 9.68 -12.09
CA LEU A 179 13.58 11.02 -12.55
C LEU A 179 14.12 12.12 -11.65
N PHE A 180 14.15 11.90 -10.33
CA PHE A 180 14.75 12.84 -9.39
C PHE A 180 16.24 13.04 -9.67
N SER A 181 16.99 11.97 -9.80
CA SER A 181 18.42 12.03 -10.11
C SER A 181 18.70 12.74 -11.45
N LYS A 182 17.91 12.40 -12.49
CA LYS A 182 17.99 13.07 -13.80
C LYS A 182 17.70 14.56 -13.68
N TRP A 183 16.69 14.97 -12.91
CA TRP A 183 16.38 16.36 -12.67
C TRP A 183 17.53 17.11 -12.00
N VAL A 184 18.09 16.58 -10.90
CA VAL A 184 19.26 17.19 -10.24
C VAL A 184 20.40 17.43 -11.23
N LEU A 185 20.72 16.42 -12.04
CA LEU A 185 21.83 16.48 -13.00
C LEU A 185 21.53 17.39 -14.21
N SER A 186 20.27 17.66 -14.53
CA SER A 186 19.86 18.56 -15.60
C SER A 186 19.92 20.04 -15.20
N LEU A 187 20.06 20.36 -13.92
CA LEU A 187 20.16 21.75 -13.47
C LEU A 187 21.42 22.44 -14.06
N PRO A 188 21.32 23.74 -14.38
CA PRO A 188 22.46 24.52 -14.81
C PRO A 188 23.66 24.39 -13.86
N PRO A 189 24.93 24.36 -14.35
CA PRO A 189 26.10 24.08 -13.50
C PRO A 189 26.27 25.03 -12.32
N ASP A 190 25.86 26.29 -12.45
CA ASP A 190 25.88 27.31 -11.38
C ASP A 190 24.82 27.10 -10.31
N LYS A 191 23.69 26.45 -10.65
CA LYS A 191 22.58 26.15 -9.75
C LYS A 191 22.60 24.73 -9.20
N ARG A 192 23.30 23.82 -9.90
CA ARG A 192 23.34 22.41 -9.52
C ARG A 192 23.97 22.21 -8.15
N PRO A 193 23.30 21.49 -7.22
CA PRO A 193 23.91 21.06 -5.97
C PRO A 193 25.22 20.30 -6.20
N LYS A 194 26.23 20.56 -5.38
CA LYS A 194 27.60 20.02 -5.57
C LYS A 194 27.90 18.85 -4.65
N THR A 195 27.17 18.73 -3.56
CA THR A 195 27.46 17.77 -2.48
C THR A 195 26.19 17.03 -2.03
N ALA A 196 26.36 15.77 -1.64
CA ALA A 196 25.25 14.97 -1.17
C ALA A 196 25.63 14.11 0.04
N ALA A 197 24.64 13.90 0.92
CA ALA A 197 24.68 13.04 2.08
C ALA A 197 23.57 11.98 1.98
N TYR A 198 23.86 10.77 2.47
CA TYR A 198 22.98 9.61 2.32
C TYR A 198 22.82 8.87 3.64
N ILE A 199 21.58 8.65 4.05
CA ILE A 199 21.21 7.77 5.18
C ILE A 199 20.03 6.90 4.79
N SER A 200 19.92 5.73 5.37
CA SER A 200 18.75 4.86 5.13
C SER A 200 18.49 3.98 6.34
N GLN A 201 17.21 3.72 6.59
CA GLN A 201 16.84 2.53 7.34
C GLN A 201 17.45 1.31 6.64
N ASN A 202 17.89 0.34 7.43
CA ASN A 202 18.34 -0.96 6.92
C ASN A 202 17.12 -1.80 6.51
N ASP A 203 16.48 -1.37 5.44
CA ASP A 203 15.24 -1.90 4.90
C ASP A 203 15.44 -2.36 3.46
N PRO A 204 14.88 -3.52 3.05
CA PRO A 204 15.11 -4.10 1.72
C PRO A 204 14.55 -3.27 0.57
N PHE A 205 13.63 -2.33 0.82
CA PHE A 205 13.12 -1.37 -0.17
C PHE A 205 13.89 -0.06 -0.14
N ALA A 206 14.02 0.58 1.03
CA ALA A 206 14.53 1.94 1.17
C ALA A 206 16.03 2.05 0.86
N MET A 207 16.83 1.11 1.32
CA MET A 207 18.28 1.11 1.11
C MET A 207 18.67 1.06 -0.39
N PRO A 208 18.10 0.17 -1.24
CA PRO A 208 18.41 0.14 -2.67
C PRO A 208 18.06 1.42 -3.41
N VAL A 209 17.00 2.13 -3.03
CA VAL A 209 16.68 3.46 -3.60
C VAL A 209 17.84 4.43 -3.36
N VAL A 210 18.29 4.53 -2.10
CA VAL A 210 19.37 5.47 -1.74
C VAL A 210 20.69 5.10 -2.43
N GLN A 211 21.00 3.80 -2.51
CA GLN A 211 22.19 3.31 -3.23
C GLN A 211 22.13 3.68 -4.72
N ALA A 212 20.98 3.53 -5.36
CA ALA A 212 20.80 3.90 -6.76
C ALA A 212 20.97 5.41 -6.97
N VAL A 213 20.35 6.24 -6.13
CA VAL A 213 20.51 7.70 -6.18
C VAL A 213 21.98 8.11 -5.95
N GLN A 214 22.65 7.54 -4.95
CA GLN A 214 24.06 7.81 -4.68
C GLN A 214 24.94 7.48 -5.91
N LYS A 215 24.72 6.32 -6.50
CA LYS A 215 25.45 5.89 -7.72
C LYS A 215 25.21 6.86 -8.87
N GLN A 216 23.96 7.22 -9.14
CA GLN A 216 23.58 8.10 -10.25
C GLN A 216 24.13 9.52 -10.07
N LEU A 217 23.94 10.12 -8.88
CA LEU A 217 24.43 11.47 -8.60
C LEU A 217 25.96 11.55 -8.60
N SER A 218 26.63 10.54 -8.04
CA SER A 218 28.10 10.49 -8.05
C SER A 218 28.67 10.35 -9.47
N ALA A 219 28.04 9.52 -10.31
CA ALA A 219 28.42 9.39 -11.72
C ALA A 219 28.20 10.71 -12.49
N GLY A 220 27.22 11.51 -12.08
CA GLY A 220 26.94 12.85 -12.63
C GLY A 220 27.76 13.99 -12.01
N GLY A 221 28.77 13.70 -11.18
CA GLY A 221 29.70 14.67 -10.61
C GLY A 221 29.26 15.34 -9.30
N VAL A 222 28.19 14.88 -8.67
CA VAL A 222 27.81 15.33 -7.31
C VAL A 222 28.68 14.59 -6.30
N LYS A 223 29.46 15.34 -5.51
CA LYS A 223 30.38 14.77 -4.53
C LYS A 223 29.64 14.19 -3.33
N THR A 224 29.86 12.92 -3.01
CA THR A 224 29.42 12.33 -1.75
C THR A 224 30.30 12.86 -0.61
N VAL A 225 29.71 13.63 0.31
CA VAL A 225 30.38 14.18 1.50
C VAL A 225 30.04 13.43 2.78
N TYR A 226 28.94 12.70 2.78
CA TYR A 226 28.57 11.74 3.81
C TYR A 226 28.00 10.50 3.10
N GLY A 227 28.77 9.43 3.10
CA GLY A 227 28.40 8.17 2.44
C GLY A 227 27.21 7.51 3.13
N LEU A 228 26.59 6.55 2.44
CA LEU A 228 25.42 5.87 2.97
C LEU A 228 25.70 5.24 4.34
N LYS A 229 24.95 5.68 5.32
CA LYS A 229 24.90 5.10 6.67
C LYS A 229 23.53 4.48 6.91
N LEU A 230 23.55 3.24 7.37
CA LEU A 230 22.35 2.50 7.71
C LEU A 230 22.03 2.66 9.19
N TYR A 231 20.74 2.70 9.51
CA TYR A 231 20.21 2.65 10.86
C TYR A 231 19.14 1.55 10.98
N PRO A 232 18.96 0.94 12.16
CA PRO A 232 17.95 -0.10 12.36
C PRO A 232 16.52 0.48 12.37
N ALA A 233 15.53 -0.39 12.15
CA ALA A 233 14.12 0.02 12.08
C ALA A 233 13.58 0.60 13.39
N ASP A 234 14.10 0.15 14.53
CA ASP A 234 13.72 0.59 15.87
C ASP A 234 14.49 1.83 16.36
N GLN A 235 15.23 2.51 15.47
CA GLN A 235 15.96 3.72 15.85
C GLN A 235 15.01 4.87 16.12
N THR A 236 15.08 5.42 17.33
CA THR A 236 14.24 6.53 17.79
C THR A 236 14.99 7.87 17.88
N SER A 237 16.34 7.86 18.00
CA SER A 237 17.16 9.08 18.00
C SER A 237 17.96 9.22 16.72
N PHE A 238 17.88 10.40 16.12
CA PHE A 238 18.60 10.76 14.90
C PHE A 238 19.66 11.84 15.14
N ASP A 239 20.03 12.11 16.40
CA ASP A 239 21.01 13.12 16.79
C ASP A 239 22.36 12.92 16.12
N ALA A 240 22.93 11.73 16.25
CA ALA A 240 24.26 11.43 15.72
C ALA A 240 24.31 11.50 14.17
N PRO A 241 23.41 10.82 13.40
CA PRO A 241 23.45 10.91 11.95
C PRO A 241 23.14 12.32 11.42
N VAL A 242 22.18 13.04 12.01
CA VAL A 242 21.85 14.39 11.54
C VAL A 242 22.95 15.41 11.86
N ASN A 243 23.61 15.32 13.01
CA ASN A 243 24.78 16.17 13.30
C ASN A 243 25.96 15.87 12.36
N ALA A 244 26.20 14.62 12.01
CA ALA A 244 27.23 14.26 11.03
C ALA A 244 26.90 14.81 9.63
N ILE A 245 25.63 14.70 9.19
CA ILE A 245 25.18 15.31 7.92
C ILE A 245 25.34 16.83 7.96
N LYS A 246 24.92 17.49 9.03
CA LYS A 246 25.10 18.95 9.24
C LYS A 246 26.58 19.33 9.12
N SER A 247 27.47 18.61 9.78
CA SER A 247 28.92 18.86 9.74
C SER A 247 29.52 18.66 8.35
N SER A 248 28.94 17.79 7.51
CA SER A 248 29.35 17.59 6.13
C SER A 248 28.93 18.72 5.19
N ASN A 249 28.02 19.58 5.62
CA ASN A 249 27.43 20.70 4.86
C ASN A 249 26.93 20.29 3.48
N ALA A 250 26.22 19.17 3.38
CA ALA A 250 25.69 18.65 2.14
C ALA A 250 24.60 19.56 1.55
N ASP A 251 24.63 19.79 0.22
CA ASP A 251 23.55 20.48 -0.49
C ASP A 251 22.28 19.61 -0.59
N ILE A 252 22.47 18.30 -0.80
CA ILE A 252 21.42 17.31 -0.95
C ILE A 252 21.46 16.36 0.24
N VAL A 253 20.31 16.05 0.81
CA VAL A 253 20.13 14.90 1.70
C VAL A 253 19.15 13.93 1.06
N VAL A 254 19.57 12.67 0.96
CA VAL A 254 18.73 11.56 0.51
C VAL A 254 18.54 10.61 1.67
N GLN A 255 17.31 10.42 2.08
CA GLN A 255 16.94 9.49 3.15
C GLN A 255 16.07 8.36 2.62
N GLY A 256 16.53 7.13 2.82
CA GLY A 256 15.70 5.95 2.74
C GLY A 256 14.94 5.75 4.04
N ALA A 257 13.64 5.95 4.01
CA ALA A 257 12.80 5.94 5.19
C ALA A 257 11.47 5.22 4.91
N VAL A 258 10.83 4.72 5.95
CA VAL A 258 9.50 4.11 5.85
C VAL A 258 8.43 5.11 6.29
N PHE A 259 8.37 5.51 7.55
CA PHE A 259 7.42 6.51 8.01
C PHE A 259 7.93 7.35 9.19
N ASP A 260 7.95 6.80 10.42
CA ASP A 260 8.31 7.54 11.63
C ASP A 260 9.75 8.03 11.64
N ASP A 261 10.65 7.27 11.05
CA ASP A 261 12.07 7.62 10.89
C ASP A 261 12.28 8.85 9.99
N ALA A 262 11.47 8.99 8.93
CA ALA A 262 11.48 10.19 8.09
C ALA A 262 11.10 11.44 8.87
N ILE A 263 10.05 11.35 9.68
CA ILE A 263 9.58 12.42 10.55
C ILE A 263 10.64 12.75 11.61
N GLY A 264 11.25 11.73 12.20
CA GLY A 264 12.31 11.85 13.21
C GLY A 264 13.51 12.62 12.69
N VAL A 265 14.00 12.29 11.48
CA VAL A 265 15.13 12.97 10.84
C VAL A 265 14.82 14.44 10.56
N ILE A 266 13.62 14.76 10.05
CA ILE A 266 13.23 16.15 9.80
C ILE A 266 13.16 16.94 11.10
N ARG A 267 12.54 16.40 12.14
CA ARG A 267 12.47 17.05 13.46
C ARG A 267 13.85 17.35 14.01
N GLN A 268 14.78 16.40 13.87
CA GLN A 268 16.15 16.58 14.31
C GLN A 268 16.91 17.61 13.45
N MET A 269 16.73 17.63 12.11
CA MET A 269 17.29 18.67 11.25
C MET A 269 16.84 20.07 11.68
N LYS A 270 15.55 20.22 11.98
CA LYS A 270 14.99 21.49 12.52
C LYS A 270 15.64 21.88 13.85
N GLN A 271 15.71 20.93 14.77
CA GLN A 271 16.27 21.18 16.12
C GLN A 271 17.71 21.67 16.06
N VAL A 272 18.53 21.10 15.16
CA VAL A 272 19.93 21.52 15.03
C VAL A 272 20.14 22.70 14.07
N GLY A 273 19.05 23.23 13.47
CA GLY A 273 19.09 24.35 12.51
C GLY A 273 19.80 24.02 11.20
N TYR A 274 19.69 22.77 10.71
CA TYR A 274 20.22 22.35 9.44
C TYR A 274 19.12 22.24 8.37
N ASN A 275 19.31 22.91 7.22
CA ASN A 275 18.37 22.93 6.11
C ASN A 275 19.08 22.67 4.80
N PRO A 276 19.03 21.47 4.22
CA PRO A 276 19.64 21.19 2.93
C PRO A 276 18.92 21.94 1.79
N LYS A 277 19.61 22.23 0.70
CA LYS A 277 18.98 22.82 -0.51
C LYS A 277 17.98 21.86 -1.15
N VAL A 278 18.20 20.57 -1.02
CA VAL A 278 17.33 19.49 -1.52
C VAL A 278 17.22 18.41 -0.47
N LEU A 279 15.99 18.01 -0.15
CA LEU A 279 15.68 16.85 0.68
C LEU A 279 14.81 15.90 -0.15
N PHE A 280 15.30 14.69 -0.32
CA PHE A 280 14.54 13.57 -0.88
C PHE A 280 14.34 12.50 0.19
N GLN A 281 13.11 12.03 0.35
CA GLN A 281 12.76 10.89 1.21
C GLN A 281 11.98 9.87 0.39
N THR A 282 12.04 8.59 0.76
CA THR A 282 11.37 7.54 -0.02
C THR A 282 9.86 7.51 0.22
N SER A 283 9.35 6.82 1.24
CA SER A 283 7.91 6.50 1.34
C SER A 283 7.11 7.52 2.14
N ALA A 284 7.59 7.95 3.31
CA ALA A 284 6.79 8.72 4.27
C ALA A 284 6.07 9.96 3.72
N PRO A 285 6.65 10.77 2.79
CA PRO A 285 5.96 11.95 2.27
C PRO A 285 4.67 11.66 1.50
N SER A 286 4.49 10.41 1.00
CA SER A 286 3.27 9.98 0.29
C SER A 286 2.07 9.73 1.21
N GLU A 287 2.29 9.65 2.53
CA GLU A 287 1.24 9.50 3.55
C GLU A 287 0.47 10.81 3.84
N GLY A 288 0.65 11.84 3.02
CA GLY A 288 -0.17 13.03 2.98
C GLY A 288 -0.28 13.74 4.34
N ASP A 289 -1.52 13.93 4.81
CA ASP A 289 -1.80 14.67 6.06
C ASP A 289 -1.12 14.07 7.30
N GLN A 290 -0.89 12.76 7.33
CA GLN A 290 -0.23 12.11 8.47
C GLN A 290 1.23 12.52 8.54
N PHE A 291 1.93 12.51 7.41
CA PHE A 291 3.29 13.02 7.33
C PHE A 291 3.37 14.50 7.69
N ALA A 292 2.48 15.34 7.11
CA ALA A 292 2.45 16.77 7.38
C ALA A 292 2.22 17.10 8.86
N LYS A 293 1.34 16.34 9.54
CA LYS A 293 1.15 16.44 11.00
C LYS A 293 2.41 16.04 11.76
N GLY A 294 3.07 14.98 11.31
CA GLY A 294 4.29 14.46 11.93
C GLY A 294 5.43 15.47 11.95
N VAL A 295 5.69 16.16 10.83
CA VAL A 295 6.79 17.14 10.72
C VAL A 295 6.40 18.55 11.16
N GLY A 296 5.11 18.81 11.32
CA GLY A 296 4.56 20.11 11.68
C GLY A 296 4.23 20.98 10.47
N LYS A 297 3.12 21.72 10.60
CA LYS A 297 2.57 22.57 9.51
C LYS A 297 3.64 23.48 8.88
N GLY A 298 3.74 23.44 7.54
CA GLY A 298 4.63 24.30 6.77
C GLY A 298 6.09 23.85 6.72
N ASN A 299 6.42 22.69 7.32
CA ASN A 299 7.77 22.11 7.24
C ASN A 299 7.90 21.03 6.17
N THR A 300 6.86 20.78 5.40
CA THR A 300 6.88 19.87 4.26
C THR A 300 7.39 20.54 2.97
N GLU A 301 7.37 21.87 2.91
CA GLU A 301 7.65 22.64 1.70
C GLU A 301 9.00 22.27 1.07
N GLY A 302 8.95 21.92 -0.22
CA GLY A 302 10.14 21.59 -1.00
C GLY A 302 10.70 20.19 -0.80
N ILE A 303 10.05 19.31 0.00
CA ILE A 303 10.47 17.90 0.16
C ILE A 303 10.08 17.14 -1.09
N PHE A 304 11.05 16.44 -1.68
CA PHE A 304 10.85 15.55 -2.82
C PHE A 304 10.63 14.10 -2.39
N TYR A 305 9.86 13.39 -3.18
CA TYR A 305 9.71 11.94 -3.09
C TYR A 305 9.26 11.37 -4.44
N ALA A 306 9.41 10.07 -4.60
CA ALA A 306 8.83 9.38 -5.75
C ALA A 306 7.43 8.89 -5.40
N VAL A 307 6.56 8.79 -6.40
CA VAL A 307 5.16 8.40 -6.23
C VAL A 307 4.68 7.57 -7.42
N SER A 308 3.92 6.52 -7.13
CA SER A 308 3.30 5.65 -8.14
C SER A 308 2.04 6.26 -8.74
N TRP A 309 1.32 7.05 -7.93
CA TRP A 309 -0.04 7.50 -8.18
C TRP A 309 -0.23 9.00 -7.97
N SER A 310 -1.28 9.55 -8.55
CA SER A 310 -1.75 10.91 -8.29
C SER A 310 -3.28 10.95 -8.21
N ALA A 311 -3.81 11.66 -7.21
CA ALA A 311 -5.25 11.87 -7.06
C ALA A 311 -5.89 12.58 -8.25
N SER A 312 -5.12 13.34 -9.03
CA SER A 312 -5.55 14.06 -10.22
C SER A 312 -5.30 13.30 -11.52
N ALA A 313 -4.75 12.08 -11.48
CA ALA A 313 -4.49 11.30 -12.68
C ALA A 313 -5.80 10.92 -13.40
N ASP A 314 -5.81 11.06 -14.73
CA ASP A 314 -6.90 10.59 -15.58
C ASP A 314 -6.71 9.12 -15.95
N THR A 315 -6.91 8.27 -14.95
CA THR A 315 -6.75 6.83 -15.05
C THR A 315 -8.04 6.09 -14.68
N PRO A 316 -8.20 4.82 -15.09
CA PRO A 316 -9.42 4.05 -14.85
C PRO A 316 -9.85 4.05 -13.37
N GLN A 317 -11.10 4.49 -13.13
CA GLN A 317 -11.73 4.53 -11.81
C GLN A 317 -11.07 5.49 -10.77
N ASN A 318 -10.00 6.22 -11.10
CA ASN A 318 -9.30 7.08 -10.15
C ASN A 318 -10.22 8.12 -9.51
N LYS A 319 -10.98 8.85 -10.32
CA LYS A 319 -11.94 9.85 -9.80
C LYS A 319 -12.99 9.24 -8.86
N ALA A 320 -13.46 8.02 -9.16
CA ALA A 320 -14.44 7.33 -8.34
C ALA A 320 -13.79 6.85 -7.03
N PHE A 321 -12.58 6.31 -7.09
CA PHE A 321 -11.79 5.92 -5.91
C PHE A 321 -11.54 7.12 -4.98
N VAL A 322 -11.03 8.23 -5.51
CA VAL A 322 -10.76 9.45 -4.72
C VAL A 322 -12.04 9.98 -4.07
N SER A 323 -13.15 10.05 -4.82
CA SER A 323 -14.42 10.52 -4.29
C SER A 323 -14.95 9.61 -3.17
N GLU A 324 -14.84 8.30 -3.34
CA GLU A 324 -15.30 7.33 -2.33
C GLU A 324 -14.41 7.33 -1.09
N TYR A 325 -13.09 7.48 -1.27
CA TYR A 325 -12.17 7.64 -0.15
C TYR A 325 -12.50 8.90 0.67
N GLN A 326 -12.66 10.04 0.00
CA GLN A 326 -13.01 11.31 0.66
C GLN A 326 -14.33 11.22 1.41
N ARG A 327 -15.30 10.54 0.84
CA ARG A 327 -16.62 10.34 1.48
C ARG A 327 -16.53 9.50 2.76
N ARG A 328 -15.66 8.47 2.79
CA ARG A 328 -15.54 7.54 3.93
C ARG A 328 -14.60 8.03 5.01
N PHE A 329 -13.45 8.55 4.60
CA PHE A 329 -12.32 8.78 5.50
C PHE A 329 -11.94 10.26 5.61
N GLY A 330 -12.46 11.12 4.69
CA GLY A 330 -12.06 12.51 4.58
C GLY A 330 -10.66 12.68 3.96
N GLY A 331 -10.33 13.91 3.57
CA GLY A 331 -9.01 14.23 3.02
C GLY A 331 -8.70 13.60 1.66
N THR A 332 -7.45 13.71 1.24
CA THR A 332 -6.91 13.05 0.05
C THR A 332 -6.46 11.63 0.40
N PRO A 333 -6.73 10.62 -0.44
CA PRO A 333 -6.20 9.28 -0.21
C PRO A 333 -4.68 9.31 -0.08
N PRO A 334 -4.07 8.60 0.88
CA PRO A 334 -2.65 8.31 0.85
C PRO A 334 -2.33 7.35 -0.30
N GLU A 335 -1.07 7.36 -0.75
CA GLU A 335 -0.62 6.54 -1.87
C GLU A 335 -0.87 5.06 -1.63
N ASP A 336 -0.55 4.52 -0.45
CA ASP A 336 -0.75 3.11 -0.12
C ASP A 336 -2.22 2.64 -0.24
N ALA A 337 -3.18 3.54 -0.08
CA ALA A 337 -4.58 3.22 -0.32
C ALA A 337 -4.88 3.08 -1.82
N ALA A 338 -4.24 3.91 -2.66
CA ALA A 338 -4.38 3.83 -4.11
C ALA A 338 -3.64 2.60 -4.67
N ASP A 339 -2.44 2.32 -4.17
CA ASP A 339 -1.64 1.15 -4.56
C ASP A 339 -2.38 -0.16 -4.25
N ALA A 340 -2.99 -0.26 -3.06
CA ALA A 340 -3.82 -1.41 -2.71
C ALA A 340 -5.06 -1.53 -3.61
N PHE A 341 -5.74 -0.41 -3.90
CA PHE A 341 -6.86 -0.41 -4.84
C PHE A 341 -6.42 -0.84 -6.24
N GLY A 342 -5.30 -0.30 -6.75
CA GLY A 342 -4.70 -0.68 -8.04
C GLY A 342 -4.29 -2.15 -8.10
N THR A 343 -3.70 -2.67 -7.02
CA THR A 343 -3.35 -4.09 -6.87
C THR A 343 -4.57 -4.99 -7.03
N ALA A 344 -5.68 -4.62 -6.41
CA ALA A 344 -6.92 -5.37 -6.55
C ALA A 344 -7.54 -5.24 -7.96
N GLN A 345 -7.36 -4.09 -8.65
CA GLN A 345 -7.73 -3.94 -10.06
C GLN A 345 -6.93 -4.88 -10.97
N VAL A 346 -5.65 -5.12 -10.69
CA VAL A 346 -4.83 -6.08 -11.44
C VAL A 346 -5.44 -7.47 -11.35
N LEU A 347 -5.80 -7.90 -10.16
CA LEU A 347 -6.44 -9.20 -9.95
C LEU A 347 -7.83 -9.29 -10.61
N GLU A 348 -8.65 -8.22 -10.50
CA GLU A 348 -9.96 -8.09 -11.17
C GLU A 348 -9.81 -8.26 -12.68
N ALA A 349 -8.86 -7.56 -13.30
CA ALA A 349 -8.62 -7.61 -14.73
C ALA A 349 -8.18 -9.00 -15.20
N ALA A 350 -7.32 -9.68 -14.45
CA ALA A 350 -6.84 -11.00 -14.77
C ALA A 350 -7.95 -12.07 -14.69
N VAL A 351 -8.78 -12.01 -13.65
CA VAL A 351 -9.96 -12.89 -13.50
C VAL A 351 -10.97 -12.63 -14.62
N ALA A 352 -11.24 -11.38 -14.96
CA ALA A 352 -12.14 -11.04 -16.05
C ALA A 352 -11.60 -11.47 -17.43
N GLY A 353 -10.31 -11.28 -17.68
CA GLY A 353 -9.63 -11.65 -18.93
C GLY A 353 -9.57 -13.14 -19.15
N THR A 354 -9.29 -13.91 -18.12
CA THR A 354 -9.22 -15.38 -18.16
C THR A 354 -10.60 -16.06 -18.04
N LYS A 355 -11.59 -15.33 -17.55
CA LYS A 355 -12.91 -15.87 -17.11
C LYS A 355 -12.77 -17.06 -16.16
N SER A 356 -11.76 -17.02 -15.28
CA SER A 356 -11.37 -18.14 -14.44
C SER A 356 -10.76 -17.68 -13.12
N PHE A 357 -10.82 -18.54 -12.09
CA PHE A 357 -10.06 -18.42 -10.85
C PHE A 357 -8.84 -19.36 -10.82
N ASP A 358 -8.54 -20.01 -11.93
CA ASP A 358 -7.38 -20.88 -12.08
C ASP A 358 -6.09 -20.06 -12.02
N GLN A 359 -5.22 -20.42 -11.10
CA GLN A 359 -4.01 -19.65 -10.78
C GLN A 359 -3.00 -19.63 -11.92
N ASP A 360 -2.85 -20.73 -12.65
CA ASP A 360 -1.93 -20.82 -13.79
C ASP A 360 -2.42 -19.94 -14.95
N LYS A 361 -3.72 -19.93 -15.23
CA LYS A 361 -4.31 -19.06 -16.26
C LYS A 361 -4.16 -17.60 -15.91
N ILE A 362 -4.41 -17.22 -14.64
CA ILE A 362 -4.26 -15.84 -14.15
C ILE A 362 -2.80 -15.41 -14.29
N ARG A 363 -1.84 -16.22 -13.83
CA ARG A 363 -0.40 -15.98 -13.96
C ARG A 363 0.01 -15.75 -15.41
N ASP A 364 -0.35 -16.66 -16.32
CA ASP A 364 0.06 -16.62 -17.72
C ASP A 364 -0.56 -15.40 -18.44
N TRP A 365 -1.78 -15.05 -18.06
CA TRP A 365 -2.45 -13.86 -18.56
C TRP A 365 -1.73 -12.57 -18.10
N LEU A 366 -1.36 -12.46 -16.83
CA LEU A 366 -0.63 -11.31 -16.29
C LEU A 366 0.73 -11.13 -16.95
N HIS A 367 1.49 -12.21 -17.20
CA HIS A 367 2.78 -12.12 -17.91
C HIS A 367 2.66 -11.66 -19.37
N SER A 368 1.49 -11.74 -19.98
CA SER A 368 1.29 -11.43 -21.40
C SER A 368 0.47 -10.17 -21.68
N HIS A 369 -0.16 -9.57 -20.67
CA HIS A 369 -1.07 -8.43 -20.85
C HIS A 369 -0.61 -7.19 -20.09
N THR A 370 -1.07 -6.04 -20.57
CA THR A 370 -0.99 -4.78 -19.84
C THR A 370 -2.32 -4.53 -19.12
N VAL A 371 -2.26 -4.17 -17.86
CA VAL A 371 -3.44 -3.84 -17.05
C VAL A 371 -3.46 -2.34 -16.78
N ASN A 372 -4.59 -1.69 -17.05
CA ASN A 372 -4.77 -0.28 -16.71
C ASN A 372 -5.41 -0.16 -15.33
N THR A 373 -4.73 0.49 -14.41
CA THR A 373 -5.12 0.69 -13.03
C THR A 373 -5.26 2.19 -12.68
N VAL A 374 -5.57 2.52 -11.44
CA VAL A 374 -5.53 3.91 -10.95
C VAL A 374 -4.13 4.52 -11.05
N GLU A 375 -3.08 3.72 -11.05
CA GLU A 375 -1.68 4.15 -11.23
C GLU A 375 -1.28 4.31 -12.70
N GLY A 376 -2.15 3.88 -13.63
CA GLY A 376 -1.89 3.83 -15.07
C GLY A 376 -1.63 2.40 -15.57
N PRO A 377 -0.97 2.25 -16.72
CA PRO A 377 -0.72 0.96 -17.33
C PRO A 377 0.43 0.22 -16.62
N LEU A 378 0.15 -1.01 -16.19
CA LEU A 378 1.13 -1.92 -15.60
C LEU A 378 1.36 -3.12 -16.52
N LYS A 379 2.62 -3.46 -16.71
CA LYS A 379 3.08 -4.63 -17.45
C LYS A 379 4.30 -5.20 -16.74
N TRP A 380 4.44 -6.49 -16.73
CA TRP A 380 5.48 -7.20 -15.99
C TRP A 380 6.41 -7.97 -16.93
N ASP A 381 7.65 -8.14 -16.51
CA ASP A 381 8.58 -9.10 -17.11
C ASP A 381 8.31 -10.53 -16.59
N SER A 382 9.17 -11.46 -16.98
CA SER A 382 9.05 -12.86 -16.58
C SER A 382 9.26 -13.13 -15.07
N THR A 383 9.73 -12.13 -14.34
CA THR A 383 9.95 -12.21 -12.88
C THR A 383 8.83 -11.59 -12.08
N GLY A 384 7.84 -10.97 -12.76
CA GLY A 384 6.79 -10.17 -12.12
C GLY A 384 7.22 -8.75 -11.74
N ALA A 385 8.42 -8.32 -12.16
CA ALA A 385 8.88 -6.96 -12.00
C ALA A 385 8.18 -6.03 -13.02
N PRO A 386 7.66 -4.88 -12.56
CA PRO A 386 6.96 -3.95 -13.44
C PRO A 386 7.91 -3.20 -14.38
N GLN A 387 7.38 -2.77 -15.51
CA GLN A 387 8.11 -2.19 -16.64
C GLN A 387 7.64 -0.75 -16.94
N SER A 388 7.52 0.10 -15.93
CA SER A 388 7.11 1.50 -16.08
C SER A 388 8.01 2.44 -15.28
N GLN A 389 7.56 3.63 -14.92
CA GLN A 389 8.36 4.64 -14.28
C GLN A 389 7.58 5.37 -13.19
N PHE A 390 8.18 5.57 -12.02
CA PHE A 390 7.64 6.44 -10.98
C PHE A 390 7.59 7.90 -11.43
N LEU A 391 6.64 8.63 -10.88
CA LEU A 391 6.59 10.08 -10.93
C LEU A 391 7.46 10.66 -9.81
N VAL A 392 7.79 11.95 -9.90
CA VAL A 392 8.36 12.69 -8.78
C VAL A 392 7.37 13.72 -8.30
N ALA A 393 7.05 13.63 -7.04
CA ALA A 393 6.24 14.61 -6.34
C ALA A 393 7.10 15.51 -5.45
N GLN A 394 6.55 16.68 -5.17
CA GLN A 394 7.10 17.63 -4.22
C GLN A 394 5.99 18.24 -3.37
N TRP A 395 6.21 18.38 -2.09
CA TRP A 395 5.34 19.16 -1.24
C TRP A 395 5.43 20.64 -1.60
N GLN A 396 4.30 21.26 -1.94
CA GLN A 396 4.17 22.68 -2.26
C GLN A 396 2.97 23.27 -1.50
N GLY A 397 3.23 24.06 -0.49
CA GLY A 397 2.20 24.51 0.44
C GLY A 397 1.61 23.34 1.24
N PRO A 398 0.27 23.25 1.33
CA PRO A 398 -0.41 22.20 2.09
C PRO A 398 -0.61 20.90 1.29
N GLN A 399 -0.18 20.86 0.02
CA GLN A 399 -0.48 19.76 -0.91
C GLN A 399 0.78 19.24 -1.57
N THR A 400 0.68 18.04 -2.08
CA THR A 400 1.70 17.43 -2.94
C THR A 400 1.40 17.73 -4.40
N GLN A 401 2.44 18.01 -5.18
CA GLN A 401 2.35 18.28 -6.61
C GLN A 401 3.26 17.33 -7.37
N ILE A 402 2.77 16.76 -8.46
CA ILE A 402 3.63 16.07 -9.41
C ILE A 402 4.45 17.14 -10.14
N VAL A 403 5.77 17.00 -10.09
CA VAL A 403 6.71 17.92 -10.73
C VAL A 403 7.48 17.28 -11.89
N LEU A 404 7.57 15.94 -11.91
CA LEU A 404 8.22 15.20 -13.00
C LEU A 404 7.46 13.89 -13.31
N PRO A 405 7.44 13.45 -14.60
CA PRO A 405 7.93 14.19 -15.78
C PRO A 405 7.06 15.42 -16.04
N THR A 406 7.60 16.40 -16.73
CA THR A 406 6.88 17.66 -17.01
C THR A 406 5.58 17.47 -17.79
N SER A 407 5.47 16.39 -18.57
CA SER A 407 4.26 16.04 -19.33
C SER A 407 3.07 15.64 -18.44
N LEU A 408 3.32 15.19 -17.21
CA LEU A 408 2.32 14.76 -16.23
C LEU A 408 2.29 15.67 -15.00
N ALA A 409 3.07 16.76 -15.01
CA ALA A 409 3.22 17.64 -13.87
C ALA A 409 1.92 18.41 -13.58
N THR A 410 1.49 18.39 -12.31
CA THR A 410 0.38 19.21 -11.78
C THR A 410 0.88 20.61 -11.38
N SER A 411 2.18 20.76 -11.14
CA SER A 411 2.86 22.05 -10.97
C SER A 411 4.07 22.12 -11.91
N LYS A 412 4.12 23.22 -12.70
CA LYS A 412 5.27 23.51 -13.57
C LYS A 412 6.48 24.07 -12.80
N ASN A 413 6.25 24.50 -11.56
CA ASN A 413 7.29 25.08 -10.72
C ASN A 413 7.86 24.03 -9.79
N VAL A 414 9.18 23.90 -9.75
CA VAL A 414 9.89 23.13 -8.75
C VAL A 414 10.40 24.09 -7.68
N VAL A 415 10.05 23.86 -6.43
CA VAL A 415 10.54 24.65 -5.29
C VAL A 415 12.00 24.26 -5.04
N PHE A 416 12.92 25.10 -5.46
CA PHE A 416 14.36 24.91 -5.32
C PHE A 416 15.08 26.25 -5.21
N PRO A 417 15.99 26.47 -4.22
CA PRO A 417 16.28 25.55 -3.11
C PRO A 417 15.10 25.40 -2.15
N LYS A 418 15.12 24.31 -1.35
CA LYS A 418 14.12 24.09 -0.30
C LYS A 418 14.09 25.26 0.67
N PRO A 419 12.92 25.84 0.99
CA PRO A 419 12.79 26.89 1.99
C PRO A 419 13.25 26.46 3.38
N SER A 420 13.59 27.44 4.22
CA SER A 420 13.92 27.20 5.62
C SER A 420 12.73 26.59 6.38
N TRP A 421 13.04 25.83 7.41
CA TRP A 421 12.04 25.32 8.35
C TRP A 421 11.27 26.47 9.03
N LYS A 422 10.01 26.23 9.35
CA LYS A 422 9.14 27.17 10.11
C LYS A 422 9.09 26.82 11.58
#